data_44c3c22152837a98241bda785fc80a13
#
_entry.id   44c3c22152837a98241bda785fc80a13
#
_cell.length_a   1.000
_cell.length_b   1.000
_cell.length_c   1.000
_cell.angle_alpha   90.00
_cell.angle_beta   90.00
_cell.angle_gamma   90.00
#
_symmetry.space_group_name_H-M   'P 1'
#
loop_
_entity.id
_entity.type
_entity.pdbx_description
1 polymer ?
#
loop_
_entity_poly.entity_id
_entity_poly.type
_entity_poly.pdbx_seq_one_letter_code
_entity_poly.pdbx_strand_id
1 'polypeptide(L)'
;MFRLLFLGLLILGLPCVAQAGVHLGLGKVDEVDGVGSSAATLSWETEARHPWEFMVGTIKARHDPALSTPRVYFASVSRRFTWKGWFAQGGIAATNSDTEVLSRHFQFQTGIGYRYRDFTLSLRHLSNANTGGRNRGENLLMLQYGF
;
A
#
# COMPACT_ATOMS: atom_id res chain seq x y z
N MET A 1 -33.31 17.93 -10.28
CA MET A 1 -32.03 18.46 -10.75
C MET A 1 -30.88 17.60 -10.25
N PHE A 2 -30.83 16.30 -10.68
CA PHE A 2 -29.83 15.32 -10.29
C PHE A 2 -29.57 14.40 -11.51
N ARG A 3 -28.83 14.91 -12.50
CA ARG A 3 -28.44 14.13 -13.70
C ARG A 3 -27.08 14.59 -14.19
N LEU A 4 -26.00 14.35 -13.42
CA LEU A 4 -24.63 14.64 -13.90
C LEU A 4 -23.53 13.93 -13.11
N LEU A 5 -23.76 12.72 -12.61
CA LEU A 5 -22.75 11.98 -11.83
C LEU A 5 -22.51 10.55 -12.32
N PHE A 6 -22.90 10.20 -13.58
CA PHE A 6 -22.74 8.82 -14.09
C PHE A 6 -21.88 8.72 -15.35
N LEU A 7 -21.11 9.75 -15.72
CA LEU A 7 -20.30 9.71 -16.95
C LEU A 7 -18.80 9.44 -16.73
N GLY A 8 -18.38 9.11 -15.54
CA GLY A 8 -16.96 8.90 -15.18
C GLY A 8 -16.47 7.45 -15.15
N LEU A 9 -17.32 6.45 -15.38
CA LEU A 9 -16.97 5.04 -15.08
C LEU A 9 -16.82 4.14 -16.31
N LEU A 10 -16.68 4.66 -17.51
CA LEU A 10 -16.71 3.85 -18.75
C LEU A 10 -15.41 3.87 -19.56
N ILE A 11 -14.25 4.15 -18.95
CA ILE A 11 -12.93 4.03 -19.63
C ILE A 11 -12.18 2.82 -19.06
N LEU A 12 -12.73 1.62 -19.17
CA LEU A 12 -12.16 0.46 -18.47
C LEU A 12 -12.11 -0.82 -19.32
N GLY A 13 -11.63 -0.72 -20.54
CA GLY A 13 -11.64 -1.86 -21.45
C GLY A 13 -10.31 -2.29 -22.04
N LEU A 14 -9.19 -1.67 -21.70
CA LEU A 14 -7.89 -2.12 -22.23
C LEU A 14 -7.29 -3.20 -21.33
N PRO A 15 -6.82 -4.33 -21.90
CA PRO A 15 -6.12 -5.34 -21.13
C PRO A 15 -4.82 -4.73 -20.59
N CYS A 16 -4.76 -4.48 -19.29
CA CYS A 16 -3.52 -4.15 -18.63
C CYS A 16 -2.68 -5.44 -18.56
N VAL A 17 -1.74 -5.59 -19.46
CA VAL A 17 -0.74 -6.65 -19.39
C VAL A 17 0.10 -6.34 -18.15
N ALA A 18 0.19 -7.28 -17.23
CA ALA A 18 1.10 -7.16 -16.07
C ALA A 18 2.53 -7.20 -16.63
N GLN A 19 3.15 -6.03 -16.67
CA GLN A 19 4.54 -5.89 -17.10
C GLN A 19 5.44 -6.03 -15.86
N ALA A 20 6.43 -6.92 -15.94
CA ALA A 20 7.49 -6.98 -14.95
C ALA A 20 8.19 -5.62 -14.91
N GLY A 21 8.44 -5.10 -13.72
CA GLY A 21 9.10 -3.79 -13.65
C GLY A 21 9.35 -3.30 -12.24
N VAL A 22 10.17 -2.27 -12.20
CA VAL A 22 10.47 -1.51 -11.01
C VAL A 22 9.46 -0.38 -10.87
N HIS A 23 8.98 -0.14 -9.65
CA HIS A 23 8.01 0.92 -9.37
C HIS A 23 8.53 1.78 -8.22
N LEU A 24 8.42 3.09 -8.38
CA LEU A 24 8.60 4.07 -7.30
C LEU A 24 7.22 4.51 -6.81
N GLY A 25 7.05 4.59 -5.50
CA GLY A 25 5.78 4.95 -4.89
C GLY A 25 5.92 6.01 -3.81
N LEU A 26 4.91 6.87 -3.76
CA LEU A 26 4.69 7.81 -2.69
C LEU A 26 3.28 7.61 -2.14
N GLY A 27 3.11 7.80 -0.85
CA GLY A 27 1.82 7.59 -0.22
C GLY A 27 1.55 8.50 0.98
N LYS A 28 0.26 8.69 1.23
CA LYS A 28 -0.24 9.23 2.47
C LYS A 28 -0.55 8.05 3.40
N VAL A 29 -0.11 8.17 4.63
CA VAL A 29 -0.44 7.24 5.70
C VAL A 29 -1.54 7.86 6.55
N ASP A 30 -2.50 7.06 6.97
CA ASP A 30 -3.67 7.53 7.70
C ASP A 30 -3.33 8.25 9.01
N GLU A 31 -4.32 8.94 9.52
CA GLU A 31 -4.20 9.68 10.77
C GLU A 31 -4.55 8.75 11.93
N VAL A 32 -3.60 8.59 12.84
CA VAL A 32 -3.78 7.92 14.13
C VAL A 32 -3.72 9.00 15.21
N ASP A 33 -4.75 9.12 16.01
CA ASP A 33 -4.91 10.20 17.02
C ASP A 33 -4.77 11.62 16.41
N GLY A 34 -5.22 11.79 15.16
CA GLY A 34 -5.13 13.06 14.41
C GLY A 34 -3.75 13.34 13.80
N VAL A 35 -2.80 12.41 13.92
CA VAL A 35 -1.42 12.58 13.45
C VAL A 35 -1.15 11.70 12.23
N GLY A 36 -1.13 12.32 11.06
CA GLY A 36 -0.83 11.65 9.79
C GLY A 36 0.66 11.43 9.54
N SER A 37 0.98 10.63 8.52
CA SER A 37 2.33 10.44 8.05
C SER A 37 2.37 10.26 6.53
N SER A 38 3.55 10.02 5.98
CA SER A 38 3.77 9.72 4.57
C SER A 38 4.69 8.53 4.40
N ALA A 39 4.59 7.87 3.26
CA ALA A 39 5.42 6.73 2.90
C ALA A 39 6.09 6.94 1.54
N ALA A 40 7.26 6.33 1.38
CA ALA A 40 7.95 6.20 0.10
C ALA A 40 8.35 4.73 -0.08
N THR A 41 8.23 4.22 -1.31
CA THR A 41 8.48 2.80 -1.61
C THR A 41 9.23 2.63 -2.92
N LEU A 42 10.00 1.57 -2.97
CA LEU A 42 10.56 0.98 -4.18
C LEU A 42 10.08 -0.46 -4.24
N SER A 43 9.51 -0.88 -5.37
CA SER A 43 9.08 -2.26 -5.55
C SER A 43 9.45 -2.82 -6.91
N TRP A 44 9.50 -4.14 -6.98
CA TRP A 44 9.66 -4.90 -8.21
C TRP A 44 8.53 -5.93 -8.31
N GLU A 45 7.96 -6.05 -9.53
CA GLU A 45 6.92 -7.02 -9.83
C GLU A 45 7.39 -8.06 -10.82
N THR A 46 6.95 -9.31 -10.63
CA THR A 46 7.20 -10.38 -11.59
C THR A 46 6.28 -10.26 -12.80
N GLU A 47 6.75 -10.76 -13.93
CA GLU A 47 5.92 -10.94 -15.12
C GLU A 47 4.96 -12.13 -14.92
N ALA A 48 3.71 -11.86 -14.60
CA ALA A 48 2.67 -12.87 -14.45
C ALA A 48 1.28 -12.22 -14.50
N ARG A 49 0.25 -13.01 -14.85
CA ARG A 49 -1.15 -12.54 -14.73
C ARG A 49 -1.48 -12.08 -13.31
N HIS A 50 -0.96 -12.78 -12.33
CA HIS A 50 -1.09 -12.50 -10.91
C HIS A 50 0.31 -12.32 -10.33
N PRO A 51 0.94 -11.13 -10.46
CA PRO A 51 2.34 -10.93 -10.11
C PRO A 51 2.59 -11.03 -8.61
N TRP A 52 3.82 -11.43 -8.29
CA TRP A 52 4.41 -11.17 -6.99
C TRP A 52 4.98 -9.76 -6.98
N GLU A 53 4.77 -9.04 -5.90
CA GLU A 53 5.41 -7.76 -5.62
C GLU A 53 6.37 -7.91 -4.44
N PHE A 54 7.60 -7.47 -4.64
CA PHE A 54 8.64 -7.34 -3.61
C PHE A 54 8.86 -5.85 -3.40
N MET A 55 8.69 -5.37 -2.19
CA MET A 55 8.73 -3.95 -1.89
C MET A 55 9.61 -3.67 -0.68
N VAL A 56 10.36 -2.58 -0.75
CA VAL A 56 10.96 -1.93 0.40
C VAL A 56 10.40 -0.52 0.53
N GLY A 57 10.29 -0.03 1.75
CA GLY A 57 9.72 1.29 1.96
C GLY A 57 10.03 1.88 3.31
N THR A 58 9.62 3.13 3.46
CA THR A 58 9.72 3.85 4.72
C THR A 58 8.43 4.61 5.01
N ILE A 59 8.05 4.63 6.28
CA ILE A 59 7.00 5.49 6.82
C ILE A 59 7.70 6.56 7.66
N LYS A 60 7.40 7.82 7.38
CA LYS A 60 7.99 8.97 8.08
C LYS A 60 7.60 8.94 9.56
N ALA A 61 8.56 9.31 10.42
CA ALA A 61 8.32 9.48 11.85
C ALA A 61 7.18 10.48 12.12
N ARG A 62 6.44 10.24 13.19
CA ARG A 62 5.49 11.18 13.76
C ARG A 62 6.10 11.78 15.02
N HIS A 63 6.03 13.10 15.14
CA HIS A 63 6.57 13.85 16.29
C HIS A 63 5.48 14.79 16.79
N ASP A 64 4.52 14.23 17.49
CA ASP A 64 3.39 14.97 18.05
C ASP A 64 3.16 14.52 19.50
N PRO A 65 2.74 15.42 20.41
CA PRO A 65 2.42 15.02 21.80
C PRO A 65 1.33 13.94 21.88
N ALA A 66 0.42 13.89 20.92
CA ALA A 66 -0.64 12.88 20.88
C ALA A 66 -0.13 11.52 20.37
N LEU A 67 0.86 11.51 19.45
CA LEU A 67 1.43 10.30 18.89
C LEU A 67 2.87 10.55 18.43
N SER A 68 3.82 9.88 19.04
CA SER A 68 5.21 9.88 18.62
C SER A 68 5.64 8.47 18.18
N THR A 69 6.02 8.33 16.92
CA THR A 69 6.55 7.08 16.37
C THR A 69 7.86 7.33 15.64
N PRO A 70 8.87 6.45 15.75
CA PRO A 70 10.08 6.55 14.96
C PRO A 70 9.77 6.36 13.47
N ARG A 71 10.75 6.66 12.62
CA ARG A 71 10.70 6.27 11.21
C ARG A 71 10.72 4.75 11.11
N VAL A 72 9.76 4.19 10.38
CA VAL A 72 9.66 2.76 10.13
C VAL A 72 10.21 2.47 8.73
N TYR A 73 11.13 1.52 8.63
CA TYR A 73 11.53 0.88 7.39
C TYR A 73 10.87 -0.48 7.32
N PHE A 74 10.41 -0.86 6.15
CA PHE A 74 9.77 -2.16 5.96
C PHE A 74 10.18 -2.81 4.64
N ALA A 75 10.14 -4.13 4.63
CA ALA A 75 10.21 -4.95 3.43
C ALA A 75 8.99 -5.85 3.38
N SER A 76 8.40 -6.01 2.21
CA SER A 76 7.20 -6.85 2.04
C SER A 76 7.24 -7.69 0.78
N VAL A 77 6.53 -8.80 0.84
CA VAL A 77 6.23 -9.69 -0.28
C VAL A 77 4.72 -9.88 -0.31
N SER A 78 4.11 -9.61 -1.47
CA SER A 78 2.68 -9.77 -1.66
C SER A 78 2.34 -10.37 -3.01
N ARG A 79 1.20 -11.03 -3.11
CA ARG A 79 0.62 -11.54 -4.34
C ARG A 79 -0.53 -10.65 -4.76
N ARG A 80 -0.56 -10.23 -6.02
CA ARG A 80 -1.67 -9.49 -6.62
C ARG A 80 -2.57 -10.42 -7.42
N PHE A 81 -3.86 -10.34 -7.18
CA PHE A 81 -4.91 -11.00 -7.95
C PHE A 81 -5.58 -9.96 -8.84
N THR A 82 -5.26 -9.98 -10.13
CA THR A 82 -5.60 -8.91 -11.08
C THR A 82 -6.82 -9.26 -11.92
N TRP A 83 -7.68 -8.27 -12.15
CA TRP A 83 -8.82 -8.35 -13.05
C TRP A 83 -9.14 -6.97 -13.68
N LYS A 84 -8.98 -6.85 -14.98
CA LYS A 84 -9.29 -5.62 -15.76
C LYS A 84 -8.68 -4.33 -15.17
N GLY A 85 -7.41 -4.38 -14.78
CA GLY A 85 -6.71 -3.25 -14.16
C GLY A 85 -6.90 -3.16 -12.64
N TRP A 86 -7.99 -3.67 -12.09
CA TRP A 86 -8.17 -3.83 -10.66
C TRP A 86 -7.33 -4.96 -10.10
N PHE A 87 -6.95 -4.85 -8.86
CA PHE A 87 -6.33 -5.95 -8.12
C PHE A 87 -6.69 -5.93 -6.64
N ALA A 88 -6.73 -7.11 -6.06
CA ALA A 88 -6.59 -7.31 -4.63
C ALA A 88 -5.21 -7.89 -4.36
N GLN A 89 -4.63 -7.61 -3.21
CA GLN A 89 -3.33 -8.17 -2.83
C GLN A 89 -3.33 -8.65 -1.38
N GLY A 90 -2.53 -9.68 -1.14
CA GLY A 90 -2.25 -10.20 0.20
C GLY A 90 -0.79 -10.59 0.31
N GLY A 91 -0.22 -10.44 1.49
CA GLY A 91 1.17 -10.74 1.74
C GLY A 91 1.60 -10.50 3.17
N ILE A 92 2.91 -10.41 3.33
CA ILE A 92 3.57 -10.21 4.61
C ILE A 92 4.59 -9.09 4.50
N ALA A 93 4.86 -8.43 5.62
CA ALA A 93 5.90 -7.42 5.74
C ALA A 93 6.69 -7.60 7.03
N ALA A 94 7.95 -7.22 6.98
CA ALA A 94 8.81 -7.09 8.15
C ALA A 94 9.16 -5.62 8.36
N THR A 95 9.15 -5.15 9.61
CA THR A 95 9.49 -3.78 10.00
C THR A 95 10.70 -3.75 10.91
N ASN A 96 11.48 -2.67 10.82
CA ASN A 96 12.67 -2.49 11.69
C ASN A 96 12.31 -2.08 13.11
N SER A 97 11.08 -1.62 13.36
CA SER A 97 10.66 -1.05 14.63
C SER A 97 9.34 -1.65 15.10
N ASP A 98 9.25 -1.88 16.41
CA ASP A 98 8.01 -2.14 17.12
C ASP A 98 7.47 -0.80 17.62
N THR A 99 6.28 -0.44 17.17
CA THR A 99 5.61 0.82 17.53
C THR A 99 4.22 0.54 18.08
N GLU A 100 3.59 1.52 18.72
CA GLU A 100 2.21 1.32 19.16
C GLU A 100 1.20 1.23 18.01
N VAL A 101 1.57 1.67 16.81
CA VAL A 101 0.72 1.58 15.61
C VAL A 101 0.96 0.27 14.88
N LEU A 102 2.23 -0.06 14.59
CA LEU A 102 2.66 -1.34 14.03
C LEU A 102 3.37 -2.15 15.11
N SER A 103 2.60 -2.79 15.97
CA SER A 103 3.17 -3.60 17.04
C SER A 103 3.82 -4.85 16.45
N ARG A 104 5.03 -5.17 16.95
CA ARG A 104 5.92 -6.23 16.47
C ARG A 104 6.52 -5.95 15.08
N HIS A 105 7.55 -6.72 14.76
CA HIS A 105 8.29 -6.59 13.51
C HIS A 105 7.65 -7.31 12.32
N PHE A 106 6.69 -8.18 12.55
CA PHE A 106 6.01 -8.93 11.49
C PHE A 106 4.58 -8.42 11.32
N GLN A 107 4.20 -8.13 10.08
CA GLN A 107 2.90 -7.61 9.70
C GLN A 107 2.30 -8.43 8.57
N PHE A 108 0.99 -8.55 8.53
CA PHE A 108 0.25 -8.92 7.33
C PHE A 108 0.01 -7.68 6.49
N GLN A 109 0.08 -7.85 5.19
CA GLN A 109 -0.26 -6.81 4.22
C GLN A 109 -1.46 -7.24 3.42
N THR A 110 -2.48 -6.39 3.36
CA THR A 110 -3.62 -6.53 2.45
C THR A 110 -3.79 -5.25 1.66
N GLY A 111 -4.50 -5.31 0.54
CA GLY A 111 -4.76 -4.11 -0.21
C GLY A 111 -5.62 -4.35 -1.43
N ILE A 112 -6.11 -3.24 -1.97
CA ILE A 112 -6.83 -3.17 -3.25
C ILE A 112 -6.24 -2.02 -4.05
N GLY A 113 -6.34 -2.08 -5.37
CA GLY A 113 -5.87 -0.99 -6.19
C GLY A 113 -6.28 -1.13 -7.63
N TYR A 114 -5.88 -0.13 -8.41
CA TYR A 114 -6.12 -0.03 -9.83
C TYR A 114 -4.86 0.40 -10.55
N ARG A 115 -4.53 -0.30 -11.64
CA ARG A 115 -3.42 0.05 -12.52
C ARG A 115 -3.97 0.63 -13.82
N TYR A 116 -3.43 1.78 -14.20
CA TYR A 116 -3.66 2.39 -15.49
C TYR A 116 -2.32 2.78 -16.12
N ARG A 117 -1.94 2.08 -17.19
CA ARG A 117 -0.61 2.21 -17.82
C ARG A 117 0.49 2.01 -16.76
N ASP A 118 1.38 2.98 -16.64
CA ASP A 118 2.52 2.94 -15.72
C ASP A 118 2.16 3.38 -14.30
N PHE A 119 0.94 3.85 -14.07
CA PHE A 119 0.48 4.32 -12.76
C PHE A 119 -0.34 3.24 -12.04
N THR A 120 -0.07 3.12 -10.76
CA THR A 120 -0.86 2.25 -9.86
C THR A 120 -1.29 3.06 -8.64
N LEU A 121 -2.60 3.15 -8.43
CA LEU A 121 -3.19 3.67 -7.20
C LEU A 121 -3.63 2.50 -6.34
N SER A 122 -3.24 2.50 -5.07
CA SER A 122 -3.62 1.42 -4.15
C SER A 122 -3.88 1.92 -2.74
N LEU A 123 -4.83 1.28 -2.07
CA LEU A 123 -5.00 1.36 -0.63
C LEU A 123 -4.45 0.07 -0.02
N ARG A 124 -3.53 0.18 0.92
CA ARG A 124 -2.86 -0.94 1.59
C ARG A 124 -3.05 -0.84 3.09
N HIS A 125 -3.15 -1.96 3.73
CA HIS A 125 -3.24 -2.09 5.17
C HIS A 125 -2.12 -2.99 5.69
N LEU A 126 -1.36 -2.49 6.66
CA LEU A 126 -0.35 -3.25 7.41
C LEU A 126 -0.86 -3.47 8.83
N SER A 127 -0.83 -4.70 9.30
CA SER A 127 -1.31 -5.06 10.63
C SER A 127 -0.75 -6.40 11.06
N ASN A 128 -0.49 -6.59 12.34
CA ASN A 128 -0.04 -7.88 12.86
C ASN A 128 -1.19 -8.86 13.13
N ALA A 129 -2.41 -8.60 12.63
CA ALA A 129 -3.60 -9.41 12.85
C ALA A 129 -3.89 -9.69 14.34
N ASN A 130 -3.60 -8.75 15.20
CA ASN A 130 -3.80 -8.83 16.65
C ASN A 130 -2.99 -9.95 17.35
N THR A 131 -1.85 -10.34 16.79
CA THR A 131 -0.95 -11.33 17.39
C THR A 131 -0.16 -10.81 18.61
N GLY A 132 -0.35 -9.55 18.99
CA GLY A 132 0.22 -8.91 20.18
C GLY A 132 0.39 -7.42 20.05
N GLY A 133 0.43 -6.72 21.20
CA GLY A 133 0.50 -5.26 21.27
C GLY A 133 -0.83 -4.57 20.94
N ARG A 134 -0.82 -3.25 20.81
CA ARG A 134 -2.01 -2.46 20.49
C ARG A 134 -2.51 -2.65 19.07
N ASN A 135 -1.60 -2.87 18.14
CA ASN A 135 -1.87 -3.16 16.73
C ASN A 135 -3.02 -2.32 16.11
N ARG A 136 -2.81 -1.03 16.03
CA ARG A 136 -3.78 -0.13 15.36
C ARG A 136 -3.77 -0.34 13.85
N GLY A 137 -2.62 -0.82 13.30
CA GLY A 137 -2.37 -0.93 11.87
C GLY A 137 -2.12 0.41 11.20
N GLU A 138 -1.61 0.36 9.99
CA GLU A 138 -1.37 1.52 9.12
C GLU A 138 -2.11 1.33 7.81
N ASN A 139 -2.87 2.33 7.40
CA ASN A 139 -3.45 2.38 6.06
C ASN A 139 -2.63 3.34 5.19
N LEU A 140 -2.22 2.88 4.02
CA LEU A 140 -1.40 3.62 3.09
C LEU A 140 -2.14 3.82 1.78
N LEU A 141 -2.47 5.06 1.44
CA LEU A 141 -2.92 5.42 0.10
C LEU A 141 -1.69 5.72 -0.75
N MET A 142 -1.39 4.83 -1.71
CA MET A 142 -0.16 4.84 -2.49
C MET A 142 -0.42 5.15 -3.95
N LEU A 143 0.40 6.02 -4.53
CA LEU A 143 0.55 6.20 -5.97
C LEU A 143 1.94 5.70 -6.37
N GLN A 144 2.01 4.76 -7.30
CA GLN A 144 3.26 4.20 -7.81
C GLN A 144 3.36 4.45 -9.30
N TYR A 145 4.58 4.70 -9.77
CA TYR A 145 4.95 4.81 -11.18
C TYR A 145 5.90 3.67 -11.54
N GLY A 146 5.59 2.93 -12.61
CA GLY A 146 6.39 1.82 -13.15
C GLY A 146 7.28 2.26 -14.30
N PHE A 147 8.45 1.65 -14.40
CA PHE A 147 9.46 1.88 -15.43
C PHE A 147 9.61 0.66 -16.31
#